data_d6ba76f720a9f570f65a460bc0fbe1d3
#
_entry.id   d6ba76f720a9f570f65a460bc0fbe1d3
#
_cell.length_a   1.000
_cell.length_b   1.000
_cell.length_c   1.000
_cell.angle_alpha   90.00
_cell.angle_beta   90.00
_cell.angle_gamma   90.00
#
_symmetry.space_group_name_H-M   'P 1'
#
loop_
_entity.id
_entity.type
_entity.pdbx_description
1 polymer ?
#
loop_
_entity_poly.entity_id
_entity_poly.type
_entity_poly.pdbx_seq_one_letter_code
_entity_poly.pdbx_strand_id
1 'polypeptide(L)'
;MALTAEVFDTRRNVLGEGPTSSGAGNNHVMWVDIYGKAVRWRNLQSGEVGEYQTPEDVGFVIPLAEGGELLGTAHGPHRRDRSGNFHKVPGRVEADGYLATKNLRWNDAKVAPWGDLFLGSMTYDFETNAGALYQLQKGGAHIRRLFGDVTISNGIDWTVDQKTMFYVDTPLRRVDKFDVEERDIKNRRTFITFPDTDEYGMPDGFCMDANDNLWVAFWGGAAIRCFDGHNGKLIEEITLPASRITSGAFAGPNLDQLIITSARDDDPAGDRKSTRLNSSHTDISRMPSSA
;
A
#
# COMPACT_ATOMS: atom_id res chain seq x y z
N MET A 1 -1.05 -15.82 22.54
CA MET A 1 -0.57 -14.54 23.09
C MET A 1 -1.06 -13.47 22.13
N ALA A 2 -1.52 -12.33 22.64
CA ALA A 2 -1.92 -11.22 21.77
C ALA A 2 -0.67 -10.71 21.01
N LEU A 3 -0.84 -10.43 19.73
CA LEU A 3 0.20 -9.79 18.92
C LEU A 3 0.38 -8.35 19.39
N THR A 4 1.62 -7.90 19.50
CA THR A 4 1.97 -6.53 19.90
C THR A 4 2.87 -5.90 18.86
N ALA A 5 2.62 -4.64 18.54
CA ALA A 5 3.45 -3.89 17.62
C ALA A 5 4.57 -3.15 18.37
N GLU A 6 5.74 -3.09 17.74
CA GLU A 6 6.89 -2.34 18.20
C GLU A 6 7.22 -1.20 17.23
N VAL A 7 7.90 -0.17 17.73
CA VAL A 7 8.35 0.94 16.87
C VAL A 7 9.46 0.45 15.95
N PHE A 8 9.14 0.37 14.67
CA PHE A 8 10.07 -0.05 13.62
C PHE A 8 11.05 1.06 13.22
N ASP A 9 10.54 2.29 13.07
CA ASP A 9 11.34 3.46 12.70
C ASP A 9 10.86 4.69 13.49
N THR A 10 11.80 5.47 13.99
CA THR A 10 11.51 6.65 14.80
C THR A 10 11.37 7.94 13.99
N ARG A 11 11.68 7.90 12.70
CA ARG A 11 11.48 9.04 11.80
C ARG A 11 9.97 9.23 11.56
N ARG A 12 9.51 10.47 11.64
CA ARG A 12 8.09 10.78 11.47
C ARG A 12 7.77 11.01 10.01
N ASN A 13 6.70 10.37 9.53
CA ASN A 13 6.13 10.67 8.23
C ASN A 13 5.01 11.71 8.37
N VAL A 14 4.79 12.51 7.36
CA VAL A 14 3.55 13.28 7.21
C VAL A 14 2.42 12.30 6.84
N LEU A 15 2.68 11.47 5.82
CA LEU A 15 1.79 10.41 5.38
C LEU A 15 2.65 9.22 4.95
N GLY A 16 2.97 8.34 5.90
CA GLY A 16 3.71 7.10 5.64
C GLY A 16 2.81 6.09 4.95
N GLU A 17 3.27 5.52 3.81
CA GLU A 17 2.45 4.68 2.96
C GLU A 17 3.26 3.62 2.21
N GLY A 18 2.53 2.67 1.62
CA GLY A 18 3.02 1.71 0.64
C GLY A 18 4.29 0.97 1.07
N PRO A 19 4.33 0.33 2.26
CA PRO A 19 5.48 -0.45 2.65
C PRO A 19 5.67 -1.60 1.66
N THR A 20 6.91 -1.81 1.23
CA THR A 20 7.25 -2.84 0.25
C THR A 20 8.56 -3.51 0.59
N SER A 21 8.66 -4.78 0.25
CA SER A 21 9.87 -5.58 0.36
C SER A 21 10.19 -6.18 -1.00
N SER A 22 11.45 -6.40 -1.30
CA SER A 22 11.84 -7.06 -2.56
C SER A 22 11.63 -8.58 -2.52
N GLY A 23 10.83 -9.08 -1.57
CA GLY A 23 10.45 -10.48 -1.45
C GLY A 23 11.34 -11.29 -0.50
N ALA A 24 11.07 -12.59 -0.43
CA ALA A 24 11.78 -13.52 0.47
C ALA A 24 13.30 -13.49 0.25
N GLY A 25 14.05 -13.61 1.33
CA GLY A 25 15.51 -13.53 1.32
C GLY A 25 16.06 -12.10 1.32
N ASN A 26 15.23 -11.07 1.25
CA ASN A 26 15.64 -9.69 1.27
C ASN A 26 15.33 -9.04 2.63
N ASN A 27 16.31 -8.34 3.15
CA ASN A 27 16.19 -7.62 4.42
C ASN A 27 15.87 -6.12 4.23
N HIS A 28 15.64 -5.65 3.00
CA HIS A 28 15.32 -4.27 2.71
C HIS A 28 13.80 -4.06 2.67
N VAL A 29 13.34 -3.13 3.50
CA VAL A 29 11.96 -2.61 3.48
C VAL A 29 12.02 -1.15 3.07
N MET A 30 11.16 -0.77 2.15
CA MET A 30 10.99 0.61 1.68
C MET A 30 9.55 1.06 1.94
N TRP A 31 9.34 2.35 2.13
CA TRP A 31 8.02 2.98 2.18
C TRP A 31 8.12 4.43 1.71
N VAL A 32 7.01 5.03 1.42
CA VAL A 32 6.95 6.45 1.04
C VAL A 32 6.45 7.32 2.19
N ASP A 33 6.89 8.55 2.23
CA ASP A 33 6.23 9.65 2.92
C ASP A 33 5.65 10.56 1.84
N ILE A 34 4.35 10.37 1.53
CA ILE A 34 3.73 10.99 0.35
C ILE A 34 3.94 12.50 0.36
N TYR A 35 3.45 13.19 1.38
CA TYR A 35 3.54 14.65 1.49
C TYR A 35 4.87 15.14 2.03
N GLY A 36 5.67 14.25 2.65
CA GLY A 36 7.07 14.50 2.95
C GLY A 36 7.97 14.42 1.73
N LYS A 37 7.44 13.98 0.58
CA LYS A 37 8.16 13.82 -0.70
C LYS A 37 9.43 13.01 -0.55
N ALA A 38 9.33 11.89 0.16
CA ALA A 38 10.48 11.06 0.47
C ALA A 38 10.19 9.58 0.28
N VAL A 39 11.19 8.85 -0.15
CA VAL A 39 11.24 7.40 0.00
C VAL A 39 12.20 7.09 1.12
N ARG A 40 11.77 6.26 2.06
CA ARG A 40 12.53 5.79 3.21
C ARG A 40 12.77 4.30 3.11
N TRP A 41 13.85 3.85 3.72
CA TRP A 41 14.15 2.42 3.78
C TRP A 41 14.85 2.05 5.09
N ARG A 42 14.76 0.77 5.42
CA ARG A 42 15.47 0.14 6.51
C ARG A 42 15.92 -1.26 6.13
N ASN A 43 17.14 -1.60 6.52
CA ASN A 43 17.63 -2.97 6.47
C ASN A 43 17.29 -3.66 7.80
N LEU A 44 16.53 -4.75 7.75
CA LEU A 44 16.05 -5.47 8.93
C LEU A 44 17.19 -6.17 9.69
N GLN A 45 18.26 -6.58 9.00
CA GLN A 45 19.38 -7.31 9.59
C GLN A 45 20.41 -6.38 10.20
N SER A 46 20.83 -5.36 9.46
CA SER A 46 21.86 -4.40 9.95
C SER A 46 21.28 -3.28 10.79
N GLY A 47 19.97 -3.01 10.69
CA GLY A 47 19.33 -1.85 11.28
C GLY A 47 19.62 -0.54 10.54
N GLU A 48 20.40 -0.57 9.46
CA GLU A 48 20.73 0.60 8.66
C GLU A 48 19.47 1.23 8.07
N VAL A 49 19.39 2.56 8.14
CA VAL A 49 18.26 3.35 7.62
C VAL A 49 18.75 4.40 6.65
N GLY A 50 17.91 4.74 5.70
CA GLY A 50 18.18 5.83 4.76
C GLY A 50 16.91 6.42 4.19
N GLU A 51 17.08 7.52 3.49
CA GLU A 51 16.02 8.20 2.76
C GLU A 51 16.58 8.99 1.58
N TYR A 52 15.73 9.28 0.64
CA TYR A 52 15.99 10.26 -0.40
C TYR A 52 14.72 11.06 -0.72
N GLN A 53 14.91 12.31 -1.14
CA GLN A 53 13.81 13.19 -1.52
C GLN A 53 13.38 12.89 -2.95
N THR A 54 12.08 12.98 -3.18
CA THR A 54 11.48 12.94 -4.52
C THR A 54 11.13 14.36 -5.00
N PRO A 55 11.13 14.63 -6.31
CA PRO A 55 10.82 15.96 -6.83
C PRO A 55 9.37 16.40 -6.56
N GLU A 56 8.48 15.43 -6.34
CA GLU A 56 7.04 15.61 -6.16
C GLU A 56 6.52 14.67 -5.09
N ASP A 57 5.25 14.79 -4.72
CA ASP A 57 4.55 13.81 -3.90
C ASP A 57 4.66 12.42 -4.54
N VAL A 58 4.91 11.40 -3.73
CA VAL A 58 5.15 10.03 -4.18
C VAL A 58 4.18 9.07 -3.52
N GLY A 59 3.28 8.47 -4.29
CA GLY A 59 2.25 7.55 -3.78
C GLY A 59 2.77 6.14 -3.52
N PHE A 60 3.74 5.68 -4.31
CA PHE A 60 4.31 4.34 -4.14
C PHE A 60 5.76 4.26 -4.60
N VAL A 61 6.45 3.23 -4.11
CA VAL A 61 7.81 2.83 -4.54
C VAL A 61 7.83 1.33 -4.80
N ILE A 62 8.36 0.93 -5.95
CA ILE A 62 8.52 -0.47 -6.35
C ILE A 62 9.99 -0.76 -6.67
N PRO A 63 10.70 -1.59 -5.90
CA PRO A 63 12.05 -2.03 -6.22
C PRO A 63 12.08 -2.78 -7.56
N LEU A 64 13.05 -2.47 -8.41
CA LEU A 64 13.24 -3.12 -9.70
C LEU A 64 14.27 -4.23 -9.62
N ALA A 65 14.03 -5.36 -10.30
CA ALA A 65 14.93 -6.50 -10.29
C ALA A 65 16.33 -6.17 -10.84
N GLU A 66 16.40 -5.26 -11.80
CA GLU A 66 17.66 -4.74 -12.34
C GLU A 66 18.32 -3.67 -11.47
N GLY A 67 17.70 -3.32 -10.37
CA GLY A 67 18.12 -2.27 -9.42
C GLY A 67 17.57 -0.90 -9.76
N GLY A 68 17.53 -0.04 -8.74
CA GLY A 68 16.75 1.20 -8.75
C GLY A 68 15.28 0.95 -8.43
N GLU A 69 14.44 1.94 -8.60
CA GLU A 69 13.04 1.93 -8.19
C GLU A 69 12.13 2.54 -9.26
N LEU A 70 10.90 2.05 -9.34
CA LEU A 70 9.78 2.71 -10.01
C LEU A 70 8.95 3.46 -8.96
N LEU A 71 8.65 4.72 -9.23
CA LEU A 71 7.98 5.65 -8.33
C LEU A 71 6.71 6.18 -8.97
N GLY A 72 5.60 6.18 -8.23
CA GLY A 72 4.37 6.85 -8.63
C GLY A 72 4.35 8.28 -8.14
N THR A 73 4.89 9.21 -8.92
CA THR A 73 4.88 10.63 -8.56
C THR A 73 3.63 11.34 -9.08
N ALA A 74 3.32 12.53 -8.54
CA ALA A 74 2.09 13.25 -8.83
C ALA A 74 1.82 13.45 -10.34
N HIS A 75 2.85 13.75 -11.13
CA HIS A 75 2.71 14.01 -12.57
C HIS A 75 3.15 12.85 -13.47
N GLY A 76 3.16 11.65 -12.96
CA GLY A 76 3.45 10.42 -13.71
C GLY A 76 4.53 9.57 -13.07
N PRO A 77 4.69 8.32 -13.53
CA PRO A 77 5.69 7.44 -12.96
C PRO A 77 7.11 7.87 -13.36
N HIS A 78 8.03 7.75 -12.41
CA HIS A 78 9.45 7.98 -12.59
C HIS A 78 10.25 6.73 -12.23
N ARG A 79 11.32 6.50 -12.95
CA ARG A 79 12.34 5.53 -12.57
C ARG A 79 13.50 6.26 -11.89
N ARG A 80 13.90 5.81 -10.71
CA ARG A 80 15.16 6.21 -10.10
C ARG A 80 16.19 5.12 -10.38
N ASP A 81 17.30 5.51 -11.04
CA ASP A 81 18.37 4.56 -11.37
C ASP A 81 19.29 4.27 -10.17
N ARG A 82 20.21 3.31 -10.33
CA ARG A 82 21.19 2.95 -9.27
C ARG A 82 22.12 4.11 -8.86
N SER A 83 22.27 5.12 -9.72
CA SER A 83 23.06 6.31 -9.43
C SER A 83 22.25 7.40 -8.72
N GLY A 84 20.95 7.18 -8.53
CA GLY A 84 20.05 8.09 -7.86
C GLY A 84 19.38 9.12 -8.77
N ASN A 85 19.55 9.05 -10.09
CA ASN A 85 18.95 9.97 -11.03
C ASN A 85 17.49 9.58 -11.32
N PHE A 86 16.61 10.59 -11.43
CA PHE A 86 15.21 10.41 -11.77
C PHE A 86 15.01 10.56 -13.29
N HIS A 87 14.30 9.60 -13.86
CA HIS A 87 13.93 9.57 -15.27
C HIS A 87 12.43 9.39 -15.39
N LYS A 88 11.76 10.25 -16.15
CA LYS A 88 10.34 10.02 -16.45
C LYS A 88 10.19 8.70 -17.22
N VAL A 89 9.26 7.86 -16.79
CA VAL A 89 8.98 6.60 -17.52
C VAL A 89 8.38 6.96 -18.87
N PRO A 90 9.02 6.55 -19.98
CA PRO A 90 8.45 6.77 -21.30
C PRO A 90 7.23 5.89 -21.49
N GLY A 91 6.25 6.38 -22.21
CA GLY A 91 5.06 5.62 -22.53
C GLY A 91 3.80 6.46 -22.41
N ARG A 92 2.71 5.91 -22.89
CA ARG A 92 1.41 6.56 -22.86
C ARG A 92 0.66 6.13 -21.59
N VAL A 93 0.21 7.08 -20.83
CA VAL A 93 -0.78 6.89 -19.77
C VAL A 93 -2.15 7.28 -20.34
N GLU A 94 -3.12 6.39 -20.32
CA GLU A 94 -4.49 6.70 -20.78
C GLU A 94 -5.15 7.86 -20.02
N ALA A 95 -4.57 8.22 -18.90
CA ALA A 95 -5.05 9.28 -18.03
C ALA A 95 -4.26 10.60 -18.15
N ASP A 96 -3.26 10.74 -19.03
CA ASP A 96 -2.36 11.91 -19.02
C ASP A 96 -3.11 13.25 -18.97
N GLY A 97 -4.08 13.45 -19.87
CA GLY A 97 -4.89 14.68 -19.88
C GLY A 97 -5.83 14.76 -18.68
N TYR A 98 -6.34 13.64 -18.22
CA TYR A 98 -7.29 13.56 -17.12
C TYR A 98 -6.60 13.80 -15.77
N LEU A 99 -5.41 13.21 -15.55
CA LEU A 99 -4.60 13.46 -14.35
C LEU A 99 -4.29 14.95 -14.18
N ALA A 100 -3.87 15.61 -15.27
CA ALA A 100 -3.52 17.02 -15.24
C ALA A 100 -4.74 17.93 -14.97
N THR A 101 -5.90 17.63 -15.57
CA THR A 101 -7.09 18.48 -15.45
C THR A 101 -7.84 18.29 -14.12
N LYS A 102 -7.72 17.10 -13.51
CA LYS A 102 -8.42 16.75 -12.26
C LYS A 102 -7.57 16.90 -11.01
N ASN A 103 -6.33 17.37 -11.13
CA ASN A 103 -5.40 17.45 -10.01
C ASN A 103 -5.28 16.10 -9.27
N LEU A 104 -5.10 15.04 -10.04
CA LEU A 104 -4.95 13.67 -9.57
C LEU A 104 -3.50 13.38 -9.19
N ARG A 105 -3.33 12.44 -8.27
CA ARG A 105 -2.05 11.80 -7.96
C ARG A 105 -2.19 10.28 -7.96
N TRP A 106 -1.08 9.59 -8.12
CA TRP A 106 -1.01 8.17 -7.78
C TRP A 106 -1.13 7.99 -6.27
N ASN A 107 -1.79 6.93 -5.85
CA ASN A 107 -1.93 6.55 -4.44
C ASN A 107 -1.30 5.18 -4.21
N ASP A 108 -2.06 4.14 -3.95
CA ASP A 108 -1.51 2.81 -3.72
C ASP A 108 -1.21 2.07 -5.04
N ALA A 109 -0.23 1.17 -5.01
CA ALA A 109 0.12 0.33 -6.13
C ALA A 109 0.72 -1.01 -5.67
N LYS A 110 0.49 -2.05 -6.44
CA LYS A 110 1.00 -3.39 -6.15
C LYS A 110 1.43 -4.11 -7.43
N VAL A 111 2.53 -4.83 -7.35
CA VAL A 111 2.95 -5.73 -8.42
C VAL A 111 2.22 -7.05 -8.26
N ALA A 112 1.46 -7.42 -9.29
CA ALA A 112 0.77 -8.70 -9.34
C ALA A 112 1.78 -9.87 -9.40
N PRO A 113 1.41 -11.08 -8.97
CA PRO A 113 2.31 -12.24 -8.96
C PRO A 113 2.92 -12.57 -10.32
N TRP A 114 2.26 -12.20 -11.41
CA TRP A 114 2.77 -12.38 -12.79
C TRP A 114 3.61 -11.21 -13.31
N GLY A 115 3.84 -10.17 -12.47
CA GLY A 115 4.76 -9.08 -12.73
C GLY A 115 4.16 -7.81 -13.33
N ASP A 116 2.85 -7.74 -13.57
CA ASP A 116 2.17 -6.51 -13.97
C ASP A 116 2.00 -5.59 -12.75
N LEU A 117 2.10 -4.28 -12.96
CA LEU A 117 1.86 -3.29 -11.91
C LEU A 117 0.41 -2.79 -12.00
N PHE A 118 -0.33 -2.92 -10.91
CA PHE A 118 -1.61 -2.29 -10.70
C PHE A 118 -1.40 -1.03 -9.88
N LEU A 119 -1.99 0.09 -10.31
CA LEU A 119 -1.78 1.39 -9.69
C LEU A 119 -3.07 2.20 -9.70
N GLY A 120 -3.37 2.82 -8.57
CA GLY A 120 -4.56 3.61 -8.37
C GLY A 120 -4.30 5.10 -8.34
N SER A 121 -5.29 5.88 -8.75
CA SER A 121 -5.27 7.34 -8.67
C SER A 121 -6.39 7.88 -7.78
N MET A 122 -6.19 9.09 -7.27
CA MET A 122 -7.17 9.87 -6.53
C MET A 122 -6.92 11.36 -6.73
N THR A 123 -7.91 12.20 -6.46
CA THR A 123 -7.72 13.66 -6.43
C THR A 123 -7.20 14.13 -5.07
N TYR A 124 -6.51 15.26 -5.02
CA TYR A 124 -6.05 15.87 -3.77
C TYR A 124 -7.18 16.37 -2.88
N ASP A 125 -8.33 16.71 -3.46
CA ASP A 125 -9.53 17.18 -2.78
C ASP A 125 -10.59 16.08 -2.55
N PHE A 126 -10.22 14.81 -2.79
CA PHE A 126 -11.08 13.65 -2.58
C PHE A 126 -12.39 13.68 -3.39
N GLU A 127 -12.38 14.26 -4.60
CA GLU A 127 -13.56 14.29 -5.48
C GLU A 127 -14.09 12.88 -5.72
N THR A 128 -15.36 12.67 -5.38
CA THR A 128 -16.01 11.37 -5.48
C THR A 128 -15.98 10.83 -6.92
N ASN A 129 -15.56 9.58 -7.10
CA ASN A 129 -15.52 8.89 -8.39
C ASN A 129 -14.59 9.53 -9.44
N ALA A 130 -13.64 10.36 -9.02
CA ALA A 130 -12.73 11.03 -9.95
C ALA A 130 -11.44 10.25 -10.23
N GLY A 131 -11.11 9.25 -9.41
CA GLY A 131 -9.96 8.37 -9.59
C GLY A 131 -10.27 7.13 -10.44
N ALA A 132 -9.26 6.28 -10.58
CA ALA A 132 -9.35 5.03 -11.33
C ALA A 132 -8.27 4.03 -10.92
N LEU A 133 -8.46 2.76 -11.29
CA LEU A 133 -7.43 1.73 -11.25
C LEU A 133 -6.87 1.51 -12.66
N TYR A 134 -5.55 1.35 -12.74
CA TYR A 134 -4.79 1.15 -13.97
C TYR A 134 -3.90 -0.08 -13.88
N GLN A 135 -3.43 -0.54 -15.03
CA GLN A 135 -2.47 -1.63 -15.17
C GLN A 135 -1.34 -1.23 -16.11
N LEU A 136 -0.11 -1.45 -15.68
CA LEU A 136 1.08 -1.46 -16.52
C LEU A 136 1.56 -2.91 -16.65
N GLN A 137 1.43 -3.48 -17.83
CA GLN A 137 1.91 -4.83 -18.09
C GLN A 137 3.43 -4.90 -18.00
N LYS A 138 3.95 -6.02 -17.51
CA LYS A 138 5.39 -6.28 -17.41
C LYS A 138 6.08 -6.08 -18.76
N GLY A 139 7.07 -5.18 -18.80
CA GLY A 139 7.77 -4.81 -20.03
C GLY A 139 6.98 -3.94 -20.99
N GLY A 140 5.75 -3.55 -20.63
CA GLY A 140 4.93 -2.62 -21.41
C GLY A 140 5.33 -1.16 -21.19
N ALA A 141 4.89 -0.31 -22.13
CA ALA A 141 5.09 1.14 -22.08
C ALA A 141 3.74 1.90 -22.02
N HIS A 142 2.64 1.19 -21.88
CA HIS A 142 1.29 1.75 -21.85
C HIS A 142 0.60 1.42 -20.53
N ILE A 143 0.15 2.44 -19.82
CA ILE A 143 -0.64 2.32 -18.59
C ILE A 143 -2.11 2.36 -19.00
N ARG A 144 -2.75 1.19 -18.98
CA ARG A 144 -4.15 0.99 -19.35
C ARG A 144 -5.07 1.28 -18.18
N ARG A 145 -6.14 2.04 -18.38
CA ARG A 145 -7.21 2.20 -17.41
C ARG A 145 -8.06 0.93 -17.37
N LEU A 146 -8.21 0.32 -16.20
CA LEU A 146 -9.05 -0.87 -16.00
C LEU A 146 -10.50 -0.48 -15.72
N PHE A 147 -10.70 0.37 -14.72
CA PHE A 147 -12.01 0.95 -14.40
C PHE A 147 -11.86 2.31 -13.71
N GLY A 148 -12.92 3.12 -13.77
CA GLY A 148 -13.09 4.39 -13.07
C GLY A 148 -14.02 4.30 -11.89
N ASP A 149 -14.64 5.44 -11.55
CA ASP A 149 -15.59 5.57 -10.44
C ASP A 149 -14.97 5.15 -9.10
N VAL A 150 -13.70 5.53 -8.92
CA VAL A 150 -12.90 5.34 -7.71
C VAL A 150 -12.71 6.69 -7.04
N THR A 151 -12.83 6.74 -5.73
CA THR A 151 -12.60 7.98 -4.97
C THR A 151 -11.20 8.02 -4.39
N ILE A 152 -10.83 7.02 -3.59
CA ILE A 152 -9.52 6.88 -2.97
C ILE A 152 -9.06 5.44 -3.19
N SER A 153 -8.32 5.21 -4.28
CA SER A 153 -7.77 3.90 -4.58
C SER A 153 -6.71 3.51 -3.57
N ASN A 154 -6.96 2.43 -2.86
CA ASN A 154 -6.09 1.89 -1.84
C ASN A 154 -5.85 0.39 -2.03
N GLY A 155 -5.67 -0.37 -0.98
CA GLY A 155 -5.24 -1.74 -0.91
C GLY A 155 -5.54 -2.61 -2.14
N ILE A 156 -4.51 -3.30 -2.63
CA ILE A 156 -4.56 -4.22 -3.77
C ILE A 156 -3.70 -5.43 -3.43
N ASP A 157 -4.26 -6.64 -3.52
CA ASP A 157 -3.45 -7.87 -3.42
C ASP A 157 -4.18 -9.08 -4.01
N TRP A 158 -3.50 -10.21 -4.12
CA TRP A 158 -3.97 -11.42 -4.79
C TRP A 158 -3.84 -12.63 -3.88
N THR A 159 -4.75 -13.60 -4.07
CA THR A 159 -4.60 -14.94 -3.49
C THR A 159 -3.35 -15.65 -4.00
N VAL A 160 -2.85 -16.59 -3.20
CA VAL A 160 -1.66 -17.40 -3.53
C VAL A 160 -1.85 -18.17 -4.84
N ASP A 161 -3.07 -18.64 -5.13
CA ASP A 161 -3.41 -19.31 -6.39
C ASP A 161 -3.57 -18.36 -7.58
N GLN A 162 -3.47 -17.03 -7.35
CA GLN A 162 -3.55 -15.97 -8.35
C GLN A 162 -4.90 -15.86 -9.07
N LYS A 163 -5.97 -16.47 -8.53
CA LYS A 163 -7.29 -16.47 -9.17
C LYS A 163 -8.24 -15.40 -8.65
N THR A 164 -7.90 -14.76 -7.54
CA THR A 164 -8.70 -13.69 -6.95
C THR A 164 -7.82 -12.48 -6.66
N MET A 165 -8.30 -11.30 -7.04
CA MET A 165 -7.76 -10.01 -6.61
C MET A 165 -8.72 -9.38 -5.61
N PHE A 166 -8.17 -8.81 -4.55
CA PHE A 166 -8.91 -7.97 -3.61
C PHE A 166 -8.53 -6.50 -3.79
N TYR A 167 -9.48 -5.61 -3.51
CA TYR A 167 -9.32 -4.19 -3.76
C TYR A 167 -10.13 -3.33 -2.77
N VAL A 168 -9.56 -2.20 -2.38
CA VAL A 168 -10.19 -1.18 -1.52
C VAL A 168 -10.32 0.14 -2.27
N ASP A 169 -11.53 0.70 -2.27
CA ASP A 169 -11.82 2.11 -2.44
C ASP A 169 -12.32 2.63 -1.09
N THR A 170 -11.50 3.36 -0.39
CA THR A 170 -11.65 3.69 1.04
C THR A 170 -13.05 4.18 1.44
N PRO A 171 -13.68 5.17 0.75
CA PRO A 171 -14.98 5.67 1.15
C PRO A 171 -16.12 4.66 1.03
N LEU A 172 -15.92 3.58 0.28
CA LEU A 172 -16.92 2.52 0.15
C LEU A 172 -16.98 1.61 1.38
N ARG A 173 -16.05 1.72 2.33
CA ARG A 173 -15.98 0.94 3.57
C ARG A 173 -16.14 -0.55 3.35
N ARG A 174 -15.47 -1.07 2.32
CA ARG A 174 -15.54 -2.48 1.98
C ARG A 174 -14.28 -2.96 1.25
N VAL A 175 -14.10 -4.26 1.24
CA VAL A 175 -13.20 -4.92 0.30
C VAL A 175 -14.03 -5.50 -0.84
N ASP A 176 -13.70 -5.17 -2.06
CA ASP A 176 -14.23 -5.82 -3.25
C ASP A 176 -13.28 -6.93 -3.69
N LYS A 177 -13.82 -7.96 -4.36
CA LYS A 177 -13.02 -9.00 -5.02
C LYS A 177 -13.35 -9.12 -6.49
N PHE A 178 -12.34 -9.57 -7.25
CA PHE A 178 -12.42 -9.82 -8.68
C PHE A 178 -11.95 -11.24 -8.97
N ASP A 179 -12.52 -11.87 -9.98
CA ASP A 179 -11.94 -13.06 -10.57
C ASP A 179 -10.78 -12.66 -11.51
N VAL A 180 -9.69 -13.40 -11.46
CA VAL A 180 -8.50 -13.17 -12.31
C VAL A 180 -8.47 -14.27 -13.38
N GLU A 181 -8.51 -13.87 -14.64
CA GLU A 181 -8.41 -14.75 -15.80
C GLU A 181 -7.46 -14.14 -16.83
N GLU A 182 -6.47 -14.92 -17.26
CA GLU A 182 -5.49 -14.49 -18.28
C GLU A 182 -4.83 -13.13 -17.96
N ARG A 183 -4.55 -12.87 -16.66
CA ARG A 183 -3.98 -11.63 -16.11
C ARG A 183 -4.93 -10.41 -16.19
N ASP A 184 -6.20 -10.62 -16.51
CA ASP A 184 -7.24 -9.59 -16.47
C ASP A 184 -8.18 -9.81 -15.28
N ILE A 185 -8.86 -8.74 -14.85
CA ILE A 185 -9.77 -8.77 -13.70
C ILE A 185 -11.21 -8.64 -14.16
N LYS A 186 -12.10 -9.45 -13.58
CA LYS A 186 -13.53 -9.52 -13.96
C LYS A 186 -14.42 -9.68 -12.74
N ASN A 187 -15.71 -9.54 -12.93
CA ASN A 187 -16.74 -9.88 -11.97
C ASN A 187 -16.54 -9.21 -10.60
N ARG A 188 -16.34 -7.87 -10.59
CA ARG A 188 -16.25 -7.08 -9.34
C ARG A 188 -17.47 -7.32 -8.47
N ARG A 189 -17.25 -7.65 -7.20
CA ARG A 189 -18.30 -7.88 -6.19
C ARG A 189 -17.79 -7.59 -4.79
N THR A 190 -18.66 -7.15 -3.91
CA THR A 190 -18.33 -6.94 -2.50
C THR A 190 -17.99 -8.26 -1.83
N PHE A 191 -16.91 -8.26 -1.06
CA PHE A 191 -16.45 -9.41 -0.26
C PHE A 191 -16.65 -9.19 1.24
N ILE A 192 -16.17 -8.05 1.78
CA ILE A 192 -16.35 -7.66 3.18
C ILE A 192 -16.91 -6.25 3.21
N THR A 193 -17.90 -5.99 4.09
CA THR A 193 -18.37 -4.64 4.39
C THR A 193 -18.03 -4.32 5.85
N PHE A 194 -17.51 -3.12 6.07
CA PHE A 194 -17.11 -2.66 7.40
C PHE A 194 -18.14 -1.70 8.01
N PRO A 195 -18.22 -1.63 9.35
CA PRO A 195 -19.09 -0.66 10.02
C PRO A 195 -18.76 0.78 9.63
N ASP A 196 -19.81 1.59 9.51
CA ASP A 196 -19.70 3.03 9.25
C ASP A 196 -19.69 3.79 10.58
N THR A 197 -18.62 3.63 11.34
CA THR A 197 -18.37 4.37 12.59
C THR A 197 -16.92 4.88 12.61
N ASP A 198 -16.73 6.02 13.29
CA ASP A 198 -15.40 6.63 13.41
C ASP A 198 -14.44 5.72 14.18
N GLU A 199 -14.90 5.01 15.21
CA GLU A 199 -14.07 4.13 16.02
C GLU A 199 -13.58 2.91 15.20
N TYR A 200 -14.37 2.43 14.25
CA TYR A 200 -13.93 1.34 13.39
C TYR A 200 -12.88 1.80 12.38
N GLY A 201 -12.96 3.04 11.94
CA GLY A 201 -12.12 3.64 10.92
C GLY A 201 -12.52 3.24 9.49
N MET A 202 -11.74 3.66 8.53
CA MET A 202 -11.94 3.36 7.10
C MET A 202 -10.84 2.42 6.60
N PRO A 203 -11.17 1.40 5.76
CA PRO A 203 -10.16 0.53 5.19
C PRO A 203 -9.21 1.33 4.29
N ASP A 204 -7.93 1.04 4.40
CA ASP A 204 -6.86 1.71 3.67
C ASP A 204 -6.03 0.69 2.88
N GLY A 205 -4.71 0.70 2.95
CA GLY A 205 -3.87 -0.33 2.37
C GLY A 205 -3.99 -1.68 3.08
N PHE A 206 -3.65 -2.76 2.40
CA PHE A 206 -3.59 -4.09 2.99
C PHE A 206 -2.54 -4.97 2.31
N CYS A 207 -2.21 -6.07 2.96
CA CYS A 207 -1.45 -7.17 2.39
C CYS A 207 -2.09 -8.52 2.71
N MET A 208 -1.76 -9.54 1.92
CA MET A 208 -2.19 -10.91 2.17
C MET A 208 -1.05 -11.75 2.74
N ASP A 209 -1.41 -12.70 3.60
CA ASP A 209 -0.49 -13.72 4.08
C ASP A 209 -0.54 -15.01 3.23
N ALA A 210 0.33 -15.96 3.56
CA ALA A 210 0.43 -17.23 2.85
C ALA A 210 -0.81 -18.15 2.98
N ASN A 211 -1.76 -17.81 3.86
CA ASN A 211 -3.02 -18.51 4.04
C ASN A 211 -4.20 -17.78 3.38
N ASP A 212 -3.90 -16.82 2.51
CA ASP A 212 -4.88 -15.95 1.86
C ASP A 212 -5.69 -15.07 2.84
N ASN A 213 -5.18 -14.78 4.05
CA ASN A 213 -5.83 -13.83 4.95
C ASN A 213 -5.43 -12.39 4.57
N LEU A 214 -6.39 -11.46 4.69
CA LEU A 214 -6.21 -10.03 4.41
C LEU A 214 -5.88 -9.28 5.71
N TRP A 215 -4.73 -8.65 5.77
CA TRP A 215 -4.30 -7.75 6.84
C TRP A 215 -4.59 -6.32 6.44
N VAL A 216 -5.77 -5.82 6.79
CA VAL A 216 -6.29 -4.51 6.36
C VAL A 216 -5.98 -3.45 7.40
N ALA A 217 -5.33 -2.37 6.98
CA ALA A 217 -5.11 -1.18 7.78
C ALA A 217 -6.39 -0.33 7.86
N PHE A 218 -6.61 0.33 9.01
CA PHE A 218 -7.79 1.16 9.22
C PHE A 218 -7.39 2.59 9.59
N TRP A 219 -7.60 3.51 8.65
CA TRP A 219 -7.45 4.94 8.86
C TRP A 219 -8.47 5.45 9.87
N GLY A 220 -8.01 6.06 10.96
CA GLY A 220 -8.85 6.51 12.08
C GLY A 220 -9.21 5.42 13.09
N GLY A 221 -9.05 4.14 12.74
CA GLY A 221 -9.43 3.01 13.57
C GLY A 221 -8.33 2.48 14.51
N ALA A 222 -7.14 3.08 14.51
CA ALA A 222 -6.00 2.71 15.33
C ALA A 222 -5.66 1.20 15.31
N ALA A 223 -5.92 0.51 14.20
CA ALA A 223 -5.76 -0.93 14.10
C ALA A 223 -5.37 -1.40 12.71
N ILE A 224 -4.72 -2.55 12.66
CA ILE A 224 -4.70 -3.44 11.50
C ILE A 224 -5.48 -4.70 11.87
N ARG A 225 -6.36 -5.18 10.97
CA ARG A 225 -7.24 -6.32 11.21
C ARG A 225 -7.02 -7.40 10.17
N CYS A 226 -6.96 -8.64 10.63
CA CYS A 226 -6.81 -9.82 9.81
C CYS A 226 -8.18 -10.44 9.53
N PHE A 227 -8.49 -10.67 8.27
CA PHE A 227 -9.73 -11.30 7.83
C PHE A 227 -9.42 -12.54 7.00
N ASP A 228 -10.19 -13.60 7.20
CA ASP A 228 -10.15 -14.82 6.38
C ASP A 228 -10.52 -14.49 4.92
N GLY A 229 -9.61 -14.74 3.98
CA GLY A 229 -9.80 -14.42 2.56
C GLY A 229 -10.81 -15.31 1.83
N HIS A 230 -11.30 -16.39 2.48
CA HIS A 230 -12.32 -17.24 1.89
C HIS A 230 -13.74 -16.81 2.29
N ASN A 231 -13.93 -16.37 3.54
CA ASN A 231 -15.26 -16.09 4.08
C ASN A 231 -15.44 -14.68 4.67
N GLY A 232 -14.37 -13.86 4.74
CA GLY A 232 -14.41 -12.48 5.22
C GLY A 232 -14.56 -12.31 6.73
N LYS A 233 -14.42 -13.37 7.53
CA LYS A 233 -14.54 -13.27 8.98
C LYS A 233 -13.28 -12.69 9.61
N LEU A 234 -13.45 -11.84 10.62
CA LEU A 234 -12.37 -11.33 11.44
C LEU A 234 -11.68 -12.48 12.20
N ILE A 235 -10.37 -12.59 12.05
CA ILE A 235 -9.52 -13.58 12.73
C ILE A 235 -8.79 -12.94 13.90
N GLU A 236 -8.18 -11.76 13.66
CA GLU A 236 -7.27 -11.09 14.59
C GLU A 236 -7.38 -9.58 14.46
N GLU A 237 -7.10 -8.84 15.53
CA GLU A 237 -6.95 -7.40 15.54
C GLU A 237 -5.70 -7.02 16.33
N ILE A 238 -4.87 -6.15 15.73
CA ILE A 238 -3.72 -5.54 16.38
C ILE A 238 -4.03 -4.07 16.55
N THR A 239 -4.23 -3.63 17.79
CA THR A 239 -4.38 -2.22 18.14
C THR A 239 -3.02 -1.54 18.14
N LEU A 240 -2.97 -0.33 17.58
CA LEU A 240 -1.75 0.44 17.40
C LEU A 240 -1.89 1.80 18.12
N PRO A 241 -0.78 2.37 18.62
CA PRO A 241 -0.82 3.66 19.32
C PRO A 241 -0.98 4.86 18.38
N ALA A 242 -0.94 4.66 17.06
CA ALA A 242 -1.26 5.66 16.05
C ALA A 242 -2.73 5.49 15.60
N SER A 243 -3.46 6.59 15.39
CA SER A 243 -4.87 6.54 14.98
C SER A 243 -5.04 6.24 13.48
N ARG A 244 -4.13 6.75 12.64
CA ARG A 244 -4.20 6.65 11.17
C ARG A 244 -3.25 5.59 10.66
N ILE A 245 -3.70 4.35 10.67
CA ILE A 245 -2.95 3.22 10.10
C ILE A 245 -3.24 3.17 8.61
N THR A 246 -2.18 3.17 7.79
CA THR A 246 -2.30 3.39 6.35
C THR A 246 -2.11 2.11 5.54
N SER A 247 -1.10 1.29 5.84
CA SER A 247 -0.83 0.10 5.05
C SER A 247 0.01 -0.93 5.82
N GLY A 248 0.20 -2.11 5.22
CA GLY A 248 1.06 -3.15 5.74
C GLY A 248 1.74 -3.98 4.64
N ALA A 249 2.89 -4.57 4.97
CA ALA A 249 3.56 -5.52 4.09
C ALA A 249 4.36 -6.54 4.89
N PHE A 250 4.35 -7.79 4.44
CA PHE A 250 5.24 -8.81 4.99
C PHE A 250 6.66 -8.62 4.46
N ALA A 251 7.62 -8.76 5.36
CA ALA A 251 9.04 -8.54 5.10
C ALA A 251 9.92 -9.51 5.89
N GLY A 252 11.22 -9.39 5.69
CA GLY A 252 12.20 -10.29 6.29
C GLY A 252 12.51 -11.50 5.43
N PRO A 253 13.55 -12.27 5.80
CA PRO A 253 14.01 -13.42 5.01
C PRO A 253 12.94 -14.49 4.80
N ASN A 254 12.03 -14.63 5.76
CA ASN A 254 10.97 -15.62 5.78
C ASN A 254 9.58 -15.00 5.50
N LEU A 255 9.48 -13.69 5.26
CA LEU A 255 8.21 -12.94 5.17
C LEU A 255 7.33 -13.10 6.42
N ASP A 256 7.96 -13.19 7.60
CA ASP A 256 7.33 -13.43 8.89
C ASP A 256 7.19 -12.16 9.76
N GLN A 257 7.58 -11.01 9.22
CA GLN A 257 7.49 -9.72 9.88
C GLN A 257 6.48 -8.82 9.16
N LEU A 258 5.42 -8.41 9.85
CA LEU A 258 4.46 -7.45 9.32
C LEU A 258 4.92 -6.02 9.61
N ILE A 259 5.33 -5.29 8.59
CA ILE A 259 5.69 -3.88 8.69
C ILE A 259 4.44 -3.05 8.42
N ILE A 260 4.14 -2.13 9.34
CA ILE A 260 2.92 -1.32 9.29
C ILE A 260 3.33 0.15 9.17
N THR A 261 2.67 0.88 8.29
CA THR A 261 2.83 2.32 8.13
C THR A 261 1.66 3.10 8.73
N SER A 262 1.93 4.36 9.07
CA SER A 262 0.93 5.27 9.62
C SER A 262 1.18 6.71 9.20
N ALA A 263 0.14 7.52 9.25
CA ALA A 263 0.20 8.96 9.08
C ALA A 263 0.16 9.68 10.44
N ARG A 264 0.74 10.89 10.51
CA ARG A 264 0.58 11.74 11.68
C ARG A 264 -0.83 12.30 11.76
N ASP A 265 -1.32 12.51 12.96
CA ASP A 265 -2.50 13.33 13.19
C ASP A 265 -2.17 14.81 13.04
N ASP A 266 -2.93 15.51 12.19
CA ASP A 266 -2.81 16.95 11.99
C ASP A 266 -3.62 17.74 13.00
N ASP A 267 -4.26 17.09 13.99
CA ASP A 267 -4.96 17.78 15.07
C ASP A 267 -3.96 18.28 16.12
N PRO A 268 -3.65 19.59 16.15
CA PRO A 268 -2.70 20.14 17.12
C PRO A 268 -3.22 20.10 18.56
N ALA A 269 -4.51 19.84 18.78
CA ALA A 269 -5.13 19.78 20.10
C ALA A 269 -5.36 18.36 20.63
N GLY A 270 -5.35 17.35 19.76
CA GLY A 270 -5.93 16.06 20.09
C GLY A 270 -5.00 15.02 20.66
N ASP A 271 -3.81 14.77 20.16
CA ASP A 271 -3.05 13.62 20.67
C ASP A 271 -1.53 13.75 20.57
N ARG A 272 -0.93 14.21 21.67
CA ARG A 272 0.54 14.18 21.84
C ARG A 272 1.11 12.74 21.89
N LYS A 273 0.27 11.71 21.95
CA LYS A 273 0.69 10.30 21.98
C LYS A 273 0.79 9.71 20.58
N SER A 274 -0.09 10.08 19.66
CA SER A 274 -0.11 9.56 18.27
C SER A 274 1.05 10.09 17.41
N THR A 275 1.65 11.22 17.77
CA THR A 275 2.75 11.84 17.03
C THR A 275 4.09 11.11 17.12
N ARG A 276 4.19 9.99 17.83
CA ARG A 276 5.47 9.30 18.07
C ARG A 276 5.74 8.07 17.19
N LEU A 277 4.73 7.52 16.50
CA LEU A 277 4.86 6.27 15.78
C LEU A 277 4.51 6.44 14.31
N ASN A 278 5.51 6.38 13.45
CA ASN A 278 5.36 6.54 12.01
C ASN A 278 5.34 5.22 11.25
N SER A 279 5.85 4.19 11.87
CA SER A 279 5.75 2.82 11.41
C SER A 279 5.99 1.88 12.58
N SER A 280 5.38 0.74 12.55
CA SER A 280 5.54 -0.28 13.58
C SER A 280 5.82 -1.64 12.93
N HIS A 281 6.54 -2.45 13.64
CA HIS A 281 6.88 -3.80 13.26
C HIS A 281 6.14 -4.77 14.17
N THR A 282 5.51 -5.75 13.59
CA THR A 282 4.88 -6.84 14.33
C THR A 282 5.59 -8.13 14.00
N ASP A 283 6.21 -8.74 15.00
CA ASP A 283 6.81 -10.06 14.85
C ASP A 283 5.70 -11.12 14.98
N ILE A 284 5.37 -11.75 13.86
CA ILE A 284 4.41 -12.84 13.80
C ILE A 284 5.18 -14.17 13.76
N SER A 285 5.91 -14.46 14.83
CA SER A 285 6.76 -15.66 14.96
C SER A 285 6.00 -17.00 14.93
N ARG A 286 4.73 -17.03 14.52
CA ARG A 286 3.87 -18.22 14.48
C ARG A 286 3.05 -18.40 13.21
N MET A 287 3.39 -17.76 12.11
CA MET A 287 2.82 -18.19 10.84
C MET A 287 3.49 -19.50 10.42
N PRO A 288 2.75 -20.57 10.11
CA PRO A 288 3.36 -21.80 9.66
C PRO A 288 4.13 -21.52 8.38
N SER A 289 5.42 -21.75 8.39
CA SER A 289 6.23 -21.83 7.17
C SER A 289 5.65 -22.97 6.35
N SER A 290 4.80 -22.65 5.38
CA SER A 290 4.47 -23.63 4.36
C SER A 290 5.66 -23.73 3.43
N ALA A 291 6.26 -24.91 3.45
CA ALA A 291 7.25 -25.36 2.49
C ALA A 291 6.71 -25.32 1.06
#